data_c005b0ff15a2910212b7cd072ca0df1a
#
_entry.id   c005b0ff15a2910212b7cd072ca0df1a
#
_cell.length_a   1.000
_cell.length_b   1.000
_cell.length_c   1.000
_cell.angle_alpha   90.00
_cell.angle_beta   90.00
_cell.angle_gamma   90.00
#
_symmetry.space_group_name_H-M   'P 1'
#
loop_
_entity.id
_entity.type
_entity.pdbx_description
1 polymer ?
#
loop_
_entity_poly.entity_id
_entity_poly.type
_entity_poly.pdbx_seq_one_letter_code
_entity_poly.pdbx_strand_id
1 'polypeptide(L)'
;MVEETQNQVQTNITNPSNDDKNIATVTHLGGTVFSFIPGLLVWILKKDDSAYIADQAKEALNFQITVLIASFIASILIWLIIGLALLPIIWLVNIVFCIIAAIASSKGQLYRYPLCLRLIN
;
A
#
# COMPACT_ATOMS: atom_id res chain seq x y z
N MET A 1 4.82 -36.40 -28.39
CA MET A 1 4.04 -35.87 -27.24
C MET A 1 4.64 -34.61 -26.65
N VAL A 2 5.92 -34.61 -26.28
CA VAL A 2 6.57 -33.44 -25.68
C VAL A 2 6.62 -32.28 -26.68
N GLU A 3 6.99 -32.54 -27.95
CA GLU A 3 7.01 -31.48 -28.97
C GLU A 3 5.63 -30.88 -29.24
N GLU A 4 4.57 -31.69 -29.28
CA GLU A 4 3.20 -31.20 -29.48
C GLU A 4 2.76 -30.32 -28.31
N THR A 5 3.10 -30.72 -27.09
CA THR A 5 2.76 -29.92 -25.90
C THR A 5 3.49 -28.58 -25.93
N GLN A 6 4.79 -28.58 -26.28
CA GLN A 6 5.58 -27.36 -26.40
C GLN A 6 5.07 -26.45 -27.51
N ASN A 7 4.65 -27.02 -28.63
CA ASN A 7 4.07 -26.26 -29.74
C ASN A 7 2.74 -25.63 -29.35
N GLN A 8 1.89 -26.34 -28.58
CA GLN A 8 0.63 -25.80 -28.09
C GLN A 8 0.86 -24.65 -27.11
N VAL A 9 1.78 -24.80 -26.18
CA VAL A 9 2.13 -23.74 -25.24
C VAL A 9 2.64 -22.52 -25.98
N GLN A 10 3.53 -22.71 -26.96
CA GLN A 10 4.06 -21.62 -27.77
C GLN A 10 2.95 -20.91 -28.55
N THR A 11 2.00 -21.66 -29.13
CA THR A 11 0.86 -21.09 -29.86
C THR A 11 -0.04 -20.27 -28.94
N ASN A 12 -0.32 -20.76 -27.73
CA ASN A 12 -1.12 -20.02 -26.76
C ASN A 12 -0.47 -18.70 -26.35
N ILE A 13 0.86 -18.69 -26.20
CA ILE A 13 1.57 -17.46 -25.80
C ILE A 13 1.65 -16.47 -26.96
N THR A 14 2.00 -16.96 -28.17
CA THR A 14 2.22 -16.08 -29.33
C THR A 14 0.94 -15.69 -30.05
N ASN A 15 -0.12 -16.50 -29.94
CA ASN A 15 -1.36 -16.30 -30.69
C ASN A 15 -2.57 -16.66 -29.81
N PRO A 16 -2.81 -15.91 -28.72
CA PRO A 16 -3.90 -16.22 -27.80
C PRO A 16 -5.26 -15.99 -28.44
N SER A 17 -6.27 -16.73 -27.97
CA SER A 17 -7.65 -16.54 -28.41
C SER A 17 -8.17 -15.18 -27.92
N ASN A 18 -9.32 -14.75 -28.54
CA ASN A 18 -9.97 -13.52 -28.09
C ASN A 18 -10.46 -13.61 -26.65
N ASP A 19 -10.95 -14.78 -26.22
CA ASP A 19 -11.38 -14.99 -24.84
C ASP A 19 -10.19 -14.88 -23.89
N ASP A 20 -9.04 -15.43 -24.24
CA ASP A 20 -7.83 -15.34 -23.45
C ASP A 20 -7.37 -13.87 -23.30
N LYS A 21 -7.40 -13.12 -24.39
CA LYS A 21 -7.07 -11.70 -24.37
C LYS A 21 -8.02 -10.91 -23.48
N ASN A 22 -9.33 -11.21 -23.56
CA ASN A 22 -10.34 -10.53 -22.77
C ASN A 22 -10.15 -10.84 -21.27
N ILE A 23 -9.92 -12.09 -20.91
CA ILE A 23 -9.69 -12.49 -19.53
C ILE A 23 -8.43 -11.80 -18.98
N ALA A 24 -7.35 -11.79 -19.74
CA ALA A 24 -6.12 -11.12 -19.34
C ALA A 24 -6.34 -9.61 -19.18
N THR A 25 -7.05 -8.99 -20.11
CA THR A 25 -7.38 -7.56 -20.06
C THR A 25 -8.17 -7.22 -18.80
N VAL A 26 -9.23 -7.99 -18.52
CA VAL A 26 -10.06 -7.79 -17.33
C VAL A 26 -9.24 -8.01 -16.06
N THR A 27 -8.31 -8.98 -16.08
CA THR A 27 -7.43 -9.24 -14.94
C THR A 27 -6.56 -8.04 -14.61
N HIS A 28 -5.93 -7.45 -15.63
CA HIS A 28 -5.10 -6.25 -15.42
C HIS A 28 -5.95 -5.05 -14.99
N LEU A 29 -7.09 -4.82 -15.62
CA LEU A 29 -7.99 -3.72 -15.27
C LEU A 29 -8.58 -3.91 -13.87
N GLY A 30 -8.92 -5.15 -13.51
CA GLY A 30 -9.43 -5.47 -12.18
C GLY A 30 -8.42 -5.15 -11.08
N GLY A 31 -7.13 -5.22 -11.38
CA GLY A 31 -6.08 -4.86 -10.45
C GLY A 31 -6.13 -3.41 -10.00
N THR A 32 -6.68 -2.52 -10.82
CA THR A 32 -6.81 -1.10 -10.45
C THR A 32 -7.78 -0.88 -9.30
N VAL A 33 -8.77 -1.77 -9.13
CA VAL A 33 -9.80 -1.65 -8.10
C VAL A 33 -9.60 -2.66 -6.98
N PHE A 34 -9.29 -3.91 -7.33
CA PHE A 34 -9.21 -5.02 -6.37
C PHE A 34 -7.79 -5.47 -6.06
N SER A 35 -6.78 -4.74 -6.51
CA SER A 35 -5.37 -5.00 -6.24
C SER A 35 -4.94 -6.39 -6.76
N PHE A 36 -4.37 -7.24 -5.89
CA PHE A 36 -3.83 -8.53 -6.30
C PHE A 36 -4.89 -9.62 -6.49
N ILE A 37 -6.12 -9.41 -6.03
CA ILE A 37 -7.16 -10.45 -6.00
C ILE A 37 -7.50 -10.97 -7.40
N PRO A 38 -7.75 -10.13 -8.44
CA PRO A 38 -8.04 -10.66 -9.76
C PRO A 38 -6.91 -11.50 -10.35
N GLY A 39 -5.66 -11.04 -10.23
CA GLY A 39 -4.50 -11.79 -10.73
C GLY A 39 -4.37 -13.14 -10.05
N LEU A 40 -4.51 -13.18 -8.74
CA LEU A 40 -4.43 -14.41 -7.97
C LEU A 40 -5.53 -15.40 -8.36
N LEU A 41 -6.78 -14.92 -8.41
CA LEU A 41 -7.93 -15.78 -8.73
C LEU A 41 -7.82 -16.34 -10.15
N VAL A 42 -7.52 -15.49 -11.13
CA VAL A 42 -7.41 -15.93 -12.51
C VAL A 42 -6.23 -16.89 -12.68
N TRP A 43 -5.11 -16.62 -12.03
CA TRP A 43 -3.96 -17.51 -12.09
C TRP A 43 -4.30 -18.90 -11.54
N ILE A 44 -4.94 -18.97 -10.38
CA ILE A 44 -5.31 -20.24 -9.75
C ILE A 44 -6.33 -21.00 -10.60
N LEU A 45 -7.33 -20.31 -11.14
CA LEU A 45 -8.45 -20.95 -11.85
C LEU A 45 -8.14 -21.30 -13.30
N LYS A 46 -7.26 -20.55 -13.97
CA LYS A 46 -7.07 -20.61 -15.41
C LYS A 46 -5.64 -20.97 -15.86
N LYS A 47 -4.70 -21.13 -14.94
CA LYS A 47 -3.29 -21.36 -15.31
C LYS A 47 -3.10 -22.63 -16.15
N ASP A 48 -3.92 -23.65 -15.93
CA ASP A 48 -3.82 -24.93 -16.65
C ASP A 48 -4.57 -24.90 -17.97
N ASP A 49 -5.46 -23.92 -18.19
CA ASP A 49 -6.27 -23.81 -19.40
C ASP A 49 -5.55 -23.09 -20.52
N SER A 50 -4.73 -22.09 -20.20
CA SER A 50 -4.05 -21.26 -21.19
C SER A 50 -2.74 -20.75 -20.65
N ALA A 51 -1.66 -20.99 -21.37
CA ALA A 51 -0.34 -20.47 -21.02
C ALA A 51 -0.30 -18.94 -21.06
N TYR A 52 -1.05 -18.33 -21.99
CA TYR A 52 -1.15 -16.87 -22.06
C TYR A 52 -1.83 -16.28 -20.85
N ILE A 53 -2.95 -16.85 -20.41
CA ILE A 53 -3.64 -16.39 -19.20
C ILE A 53 -2.76 -16.60 -17.97
N ALA A 54 -2.10 -17.75 -17.86
CA ALA A 54 -1.20 -18.04 -16.73
C ALA A 54 -0.08 -16.99 -16.64
N ASP A 55 0.53 -16.64 -17.78
CA ASP A 55 1.59 -15.64 -17.84
C ASP A 55 1.07 -14.26 -17.43
N GLN A 56 -0.04 -13.82 -18.00
CA GLN A 56 -0.59 -12.49 -17.77
C GLN A 56 -1.18 -12.34 -16.36
N ALA A 57 -1.82 -13.37 -15.83
CA ALA A 57 -2.33 -13.36 -14.47
C ALA A 57 -1.18 -13.31 -13.44
N LYS A 58 -0.12 -14.06 -13.70
CA LYS A 58 1.08 -14.02 -12.88
C LYS A 58 1.76 -12.65 -12.92
N GLU A 59 1.84 -12.05 -14.10
CA GLU A 59 2.39 -10.71 -14.27
C GLU A 59 1.55 -9.66 -13.53
N ALA A 60 0.23 -9.75 -13.65
CA ALA A 60 -0.68 -8.86 -12.94
C ALA A 60 -0.52 -9.00 -11.42
N LEU A 61 -0.41 -10.24 -10.95
CA LEU A 61 -0.22 -10.53 -9.52
C LEU A 61 1.10 -9.95 -9.03
N ASN A 62 2.19 -10.19 -9.75
CA ASN A 62 3.52 -9.69 -9.39
C ASN A 62 3.54 -8.16 -9.36
N PHE A 63 2.90 -7.53 -10.33
CA PHE A 63 2.80 -6.07 -10.37
C PHE A 63 2.04 -5.53 -9.15
N GLN A 64 0.91 -6.12 -8.81
CA GLN A 64 0.12 -5.65 -7.67
C GLN A 64 0.83 -5.88 -6.33
N ILE A 65 1.56 -6.97 -6.19
CA ILE A 65 2.40 -7.20 -5.00
C ILE A 65 3.46 -6.08 -4.91
N THR A 66 4.10 -5.74 -6.02
CA THR A 66 5.08 -4.66 -6.07
C THR A 66 4.45 -3.33 -5.67
N VAL A 67 3.25 -3.02 -6.17
CA VAL A 67 2.52 -1.79 -5.81
C VAL A 67 2.20 -1.76 -4.32
N LEU A 68 1.79 -2.89 -3.74
CA LEU A 68 1.51 -2.96 -2.30
C LEU A 68 2.76 -2.70 -1.46
N ILE A 69 3.89 -3.30 -1.83
CA ILE A 69 5.16 -3.09 -1.13
C ILE A 69 5.60 -1.63 -1.24
N ALA A 70 5.54 -1.06 -2.45
CA ALA A 70 5.90 0.33 -2.67
C ALA A 70 5.00 1.29 -1.89
N SER A 71 3.69 1.01 -1.85
CA SER A 71 2.73 1.82 -1.10
C SER A 71 2.98 1.76 0.40
N PHE A 72 3.33 0.59 0.92
CA PHE A 72 3.66 0.42 2.33
C PHE A 72 4.91 1.23 2.69
N ILE A 73 5.97 1.14 1.89
CA ILE A 73 7.20 1.91 2.09
C ILE A 73 6.91 3.42 2.02
N ALA A 74 6.14 3.85 1.01
CA ALA A 74 5.76 5.25 0.85
C ALA A 74 4.97 5.77 2.05
N SER A 75 4.07 4.94 2.60
CA SER A 75 3.28 5.30 3.78
C SER A 75 4.16 5.51 5.01
N ILE A 76 5.15 4.64 5.23
CA ILE A 76 6.11 4.79 6.33
C ILE A 76 6.89 6.09 6.16
N LEU A 77 7.37 6.40 4.96
CA LEU A 77 8.13 7.62 4.69
C LEU A 77 7.32 8.88 4.95
N ILE A 78 6.03 8.88 4.57
CA ILE A 78 5.12 10.01 4.85
C ILE A 78 4.98 10.22 6.36
N TRP A 79 4.75 9.17 7.12
CA TRP A 79 4.63 9.26 8.58
C TRP A 79 5.92 9.77 9.24
N LEU A 80 7.09 9.35 8.75
CA LEU A 80 8.38 9.82 9.26
C LEU A 80 8.57 11.32 8.97
N ILE A 81 8.23 11.79 7.77
CA ILE A 81 8.35 13.20 7.39
C ILE A 81 7.44 14.05 8.24
N ILE A 82 6.16 13.64 8.41
CA ILE A 82 5.19 14.34 9.25
C ILE A 82 5.68 14.39 10.70
N GLY A 83 6.18 13.27 11.22
CA GLY A 83 6.73 13.22 12.57
C GLY A 83 7.91 14.16 12.78
N LEU A 84 8.83 14.21 11.80
CA LEU A 84 9.98 15.12 11.84
C LEU A 84 9.55 16.58 11.84
N ALA A 85 8.46 16.91 11.14
CA ALA A 85 7.90 18.28 11.13
C ALA A 85 7.18 18.61 12.42
N LEU A 86 6.45 17.65 13.00
CA LEU A 86 5.65 17.85 14.21
C LEU A 86 6.48 17.95 15.49
N LEU A 87 7.56 17.21 15.60
CA LEU A 87 8.39 17.20 16.82
C LEU A 87 8.91 18.58 17.21
N PRO A 88 9.50 19.39 16.30
CA PRO A 88 9.94 20.73 16.65
C PRO A 88 8.77 21.65 17.09
N ILE A 89 7.60 21.49 16.46
CA ILE A 89 6.41 22.26 16.79
C ILE A 89 5.94 21.92 18.20
N ILE A 90 5.87 20.65 18.55
CA ILE A 90 5.50 20.18 19.89
C ILE A 90 6.47 20.72 20.93
N TRP A 91 7.77 20.66 20.64
CA TRP A 91 8.81 21.21 21.53
C TRP A 91 8.65 22.71 21.75
N LEU A 92 8.40 23.46 20.67
CA LEU A 92 8.20 24.90 20.77
C LEU A 92 6.98 25.23 21.65
N VAL A 93 5.86 24.54 21.43
CA VAL A 93 4.65 24.69 22.22
C VAL A 93 4.93 24.36 23.69
N ASN A 94 5.67 23.30 23.96
CA ASN A 94 6.07 22.90 25.30
C ASN A 94 6.86 24.02 26.00
N ILE A 95 7.87 24.56 25.32
CA ILE A 95 8.69 25.64 25.91
C ILE A 95 7.84 26.88 26.21
N VAL A 96 6.99 27.30 25.27
CA VAL A 96 6.16 28.50 25.45
C VAL A 96 5.24 28.33 26.64
N PHE A 97 4.51 27.24 26.75
CA PHE A 97 3.57 27.04 27.83
C PHE A 97 4.26 26.79 29.17
N CYS A 98 5.42 26.15 29.19
CA CYS A 98 6.19 26.02 30.41
C CYS A 98 6.68 27.37 30.94
N ILE A 99 7.09 28.28 30.07
CA ILE A 99 7.51 29.62 30.46
C ILE A 99 6.32 30.39 31.02
N ILE A 100 5.14 30.33 30.35
CA ILE A 100 3.93 30.99 30.84
C ILE A 100 3.54 30.46 32.21
N ALA A 101 3.59 29.14 32.39
CA ALA A 101 3.30 28.50 33.67
C ALA A 101 4.27 28.93 34.78
N ALA A 102 5.57 29.02 34.44
CA ALA A 102 6.60 29.43 35.38
C ALA A 102 6.38 30.90 35.84
N ILE A 103 6.04 31.79 34.93
CA ILE A 103 5.73 33.18 35.25
C ILE A 103 4.49 33.27 36.16
N ALA A 104 3.42 32.52 35.84
CA ALA A 104 2.23 32.48 36.65
C ALA A 104 2.52 31.97 38.06
N SER A 105 3.33 30.90 38.19
CA SER A 105 3.73 30.31 39.45
C SER A 105 4.56 31.29 40.30
N SER A 106 5.43 32.06 39.67
CA SER A 106 6.25 33.07 40.40
C SER A 106 5.38 34.17 41.02
N LYS A 107 4.18 34.36 40.49
CA LYS A 107 3.19 35.33 41.03
C LYS A 107 2.23 34.69 42.03
N GLY A 108 2.42 33.41 42.36
CA GLY A 108 1.54 32.67 43.27
C GLY A 108 0.22 32.22 42.64
N GLN A 109 0.11 32.28 41.32
CA GLN A 109 -1.11 31.88 40.63
C GLN A 109 -1.15 30.39 40.37
N LEU A 110 -2.35 29.79 40.39
CA LEU A 110 -2.55 28.40 39.99
C LEU A 110 -2.79 28.34 38.48
N TYR A 111 -1.79 27.94 37.74
CA TYR A 111 -1.90 27.85 36.28
C TYR A 111 -2.47 26.52 35.86
N ARG A 112 -3.25 26.51 34.79
CA ARG A 112 -3.77 25.27 34.15
C ARG A 112 -3.40 25.27 32.69
N TYR A 113 -2.65 24.25 32.25
CA TYR A 113 -2.30 24.09 30.85
C TYR A 113 -3.54 23.82 30.00
N PRO A 114 -3.71 24.53 28.87
CA PRO A 114 -4.81 24.21 27.96
C PRO A 114 -4.60 22.85 27.30
N LEU A 115 -5.68 22.13 26.98
CA LEU A 115 -5.65 20.85 26.29
C LEU A 115 -4.73 19.81 26.95
N CYS A 116 -4.61 19.82 28.25
CA CYS A 116 -3.78 18.89 28.98
C CYS A 116 -4.60 17.71 29.51
N LEU A 117 -4.09 16.48 29.28
CA LEU A 117 -4.68 15.28 29.89
C LEU A 117 -4.27 15.23 31.37
N ARG A 118 -5.25 15.09 32.24
CA ARG A 118 -5.00 15.07 33.69
C ARG A 118 -5.06 13.64 34.22
N LEU A 119 -4.01 12.88 33.90
CA LEU A 119 -3.91 11.48 34.28
C LEU A 119 -3.58 11.29 35.76
N ILE A 120 -2.95 12.30 36.39
CA ILE A 120 -2.64 12.31 37.81
C ILE A 120 -3.62 13.25 38.51
N ASN A 121 -4.34 12.73 39.48
CA ASN A 121 -5.30 13.51 40.29
C ASN A 121 -4.72 13.85 41.66
#